data_4529052c8b0afa1ce96bea37c2919e9a
#
_entry.id   4529052c8b0afa1ce96bea37c2919e9a
#
_cell.length_a   1.000
_cell.length_b   1.000
_cell.length_c   1.000
_cell.angle_alpha   90.00
_cell.angle_beta   90.00
_cell.angle_gamma   90.00
#
_symmetry.space_group_name_H-M   'P 1'
#
loop_
_entity.id
_entity.type
_entity.pdbx_description
1 polymer ?
#
loop_
_entity_poly.entity_id
_entity_poly.type
_entity_poly.pdbx_seq_one_letter_code
_entity_poly.pdbx_strand_id
1 'polypeptide(L)'
;MIKVFHAGYEVIKEPDVFRGRKNADLGQGFYTTDNREFAYRWVREKSGSDTVINTYELELEGLKVKRFERDEEWFRYVFSNRRSLPDELADTDVVIGPIANDTIYNTLGIMTSGYLTDDEAMKLLCIGPCYQQITLKTKKAAEHLKFLSSEVLGSADLEKNRKIIETEEKAYLTEFAKVMEELS
;
A
#
# COMPACT_ATOMS: atom_id res chain seq x y z
N MET A 1 -17.26 1.47 -11.69
CA MET A 1 -15.91 2.01 -12.08
C MET A 1 -15.38 2.88 -10.96
N ILE A 2 -14.11 2.73 -10.62
CA ILE A 2 -13.41 3.53 -9.60
C ILE A 2 -12.12 4.11 -10.20
N LYS A 3 -11.80 5.35 -9.81
CA LYS A 3 -10.55 5.98 -10.20
C LYS A 3 -9.46 5.56 -9.23
N VAL A 4 -8.33 5.08 -9.74
CA VAL A 4 -7.20 4.62 -8.94
C VAL A 4 -5.89 5.21 -9.43
N PHE A 5 -4.91 5.28 -8.54
CA PHE A 5 -3.63 5.94 -8.75
C PHE A 5 -2.48 5.00 -8.39
N HIS A 6 -1.43 5.09 -9.18
CA HIS A 6 -0.15 4.43 -8.91
C HIS A 6 0.98 5.45 -9.06
N ALA A 7 1.84 5.57 -8.07
CA ALA A 7 3.01 6.41 -8.15
C ALA A 7 4.27 5.57 -8.38
N GLY A 8 5.14 6.05 -9.25
CA GLY A 8 6.38 5.40 -9.63
C GLY A 8 7.35 6.36 -10.31
N TYR A 9 8.26 5.82 -11.10
CA TYR A 9 9.27 6.61 -11.82
C TYR A 9 9.04 6.61 -13.33
N GLU A 10 8.00 5.98 -13.81
CA GLU A 10 7.69 5.82 -15.22
C GLU A 10 6.20 5.88 -15.51
N VAL A 11 5.85 6.20 -16.74
CA VAL A 11 4.48 6.09 -17.25
C VAL A 11 4.18 4.62 -17.53
N ILE A 12 3.18 4.07 -16.83
CA ILE A 12 2.78 2.66 -16.97
C ILE A 12 1.38 2.62 -17.60
N LYS A 13 1.31 2.37 -18.91
CA LYS A 13 0.02 2.27 -19.62
C LYS A 13 -0.60 0.88 -19.49
N GLU A 14 0.24 -0.14 -19.48
CA GLU A 14 -0.14 -1.55 -19.37
C GLU A 14 0.63 -2.18 -18.22
N PRO A 15 0.03 -2.26 -17.01
CA PRO A 15 0.72 -2.78 -15.83
C PRO A 15 0.89 -4.30 -15.91
N ASP A 16 2.09 -4.75 -15.56
CA ASP A 16 2.38 -6.17 -15.34
C ASP A 16 2.20 -6.51 -13.85
N VAL A 17 1.15 -7.26 -13.54
CA VAL A 17 0.81 -7.68 -12.17
C VAL A 17 1.87 -8.61 -11.55
N PHE A 18 2.69 -9.28 -12.37
CA PHE A 18 3.75 -10.18 -11.89
C PHE A 18 5.08 -9.49 -11.62
N ARG A 19 5.22 -8.21 -11.97
CA ARG A 19 6.42 -7.41 -11.68
C ARG A 19 6.52 -7.00 -10.20
N GLY A 20 5.41 -7.02 -9.46
CA GLY A 20 5.37 -6.72 -8.04
C GLY A 20 6.10 -7.75 -7.16
N ARG A 21 6.50 -7.34 -5.96
CA ARG A 21 7.13 -8.22 -4.98
C ARG A 21 6.16 -9.32 -4.54
N LYS A 22 6.65 -10.55 -4.41
CA LYS A 22 5.83 -11.69 -3.96
C LYS A 22 5.39 -11.57 -2.49
N ASN A 23 6.22 -10.94 -1.66
CA ASN A 23 6.00 -10.77 -0.22
C ASN A 23 5.47 -9.37 0.13
N ALA A 24 4.72 -8.74 -0.75
CA ALA A 24 4.03 -7.49 -0.44
C ALA A 24 2.77 -7.75 0.40
N ASP A 25 2.25 -6.74 1.07
CA ASP A 25 1.18 -6.85 2.07
C ASP A 25 -0.06 -7.63 1.58
N LEU A 26 -0.53 -7.33 0.39
CA LEU A 26 -1.67 -8.02 -0.23
C LEU A 26 -1.23 -9.04 -1.30
N GLY A 27 0.01 -9.56 -1.19
CA GLY A 27 0.59 -10.50 -2.13
C GLY A 27 1.17 -9.85 -3.38
N GLN A 28 1.59 -10.68 -4.36
CA GLN A 28 2.11 -10.18 -5.63
C GLN A 28 0.99 -9.54 -6.45
N GLY A 29 1.25 -8.36 -7.03
CA GLY A 29 0.28 -7.66 -7.86
C GLY A 29 0.71 -6.26 -8.25
N PHE A 30 -0.14 -5.58 -9.00
CA PHE A 30 -0.02 -4.16 -9.30
C PHE A 30 -0.80 -3.34 -8.28
N TYR A 31 -0.09 -2.55 -7.50
CA TYR A 31 -0.63 -1.81 -6.35
C TYR A 31 -1.11 -0.43 -6.76
N THR A 32 -2.34 -0.12 -6.42
CA THR A 32 -2.97 1.19 -6.61
C THR A 32 -3.68 1.63 -5.33
N THR A 33 -4.15 2.86 -5.30
CA THR A 33 -5.00 3.43 -4.25
C THR A 33 -6.06 4.32 -4.88
N ASP A 34 -7.18 4.52 -4.21
CA ASP A 34 -8.21 5.47 -4.58
C ASP A 34 -7.89 6.92 -4.14
N ASN A 35 -6.83 7.10 -3.36
CA ASN A 35 -6.36 8.39 -2.86
C ASN A 35 -5.11 8.86 -3.61
N ARG A 36 -5.23 9.91 -4.44
CA ARG A 36 -4.12 10.45 -5.23
C ARG A 36 -2.96 10.96 -4.38
N GLU A 37 -3.25 11.65 -3.29
CA GLU A 37 -2.21 12.21 -2.42
C GLU A 37 -1.49 11.10 -1.66
N PHE A 38 -2.21 10.04 -1.31
CA PHE A 38 -1.62 8.88 -0.68
C PHE A 38 -0.72 8.07 -1.64
N ALA A 39 -1.04 7.99 -2.93
CA ALA A 39 -0.21 7.27 -3.91
C ALA A 39 1.27 7.71 -3.87
N TYR A 40 1.51 8.99 -3.62
CA TYR A 40 2.87 9.53 -3.52
C TYR A 40 3.69 8.90 -2.38
N ARG A 41 3.08 8.45 -1.27
CA ARG A 41 3.79 7.89 -0.12
C ARG A 41 4.55 6.59 -0.42
N TRP A 42 4.20 5.92 -1.51
CA TRP A 42 4.91 4.71 -1.93
C TRP A 42 6.17 4.96 -2.74
N VAL A 43 6.35 6.18 -3.22
CA VAL A 43 7.50 6.56 -4.03
C VAL A 43 8.49 7.32 -3.16
N ARG A 44 9.70 6.80 -3.07
CA ARG A 44 10.83 7.54 -2.50
C ARG A 44 11.46 8.34 -3.63
N GLU A 45 11.60 9.65 -3.44
CA GLU A 45 12.28 10.49 -4.42
C GLU A 45 13.69 9.93 -4.70
N LYS A 46 14.00 9.82 -5.98
CA LYS A 46 15.28 9.31 -6.45
C LYS A 46 15.96 10.36 -7.32
N SER A 47 17.21 10.70 -6.98
CA SER A 47 18.00 11.64 -7.78
C SER A 47 18.10 11.19 -9.24
N GLY A 48 17.77 12.08 -10.15
CA GLY A 48 17.80 11.82 -11.60
C GLY A 48 16.61 11.03 -12.15
N SER A 49 15.56 10.84 -11.35
CA SER A 49 14.31 10.22 -11.82
C SER A 49 13.13 11.10 -11.47
N ASP A 50 12.20 11.24 -12.41
CA ASP A 50 10.94 11.93 -12.18
C ASP A 50 10.01 11.06 -11.30
N THR A 51 9.22 11.71 -10.47
CA THR A 51 8.10 11.06 -9.79
C THR A 51 6.85 11.23 -10.64
N VAL A 52 6.25 10.11 -11.03
CA VAL A 52 5.10 10.06 -11.94
C VAL A 52 3.90 9.49 -11.19
N ILE A 53 2.77 10.18 -11.25
CA ILE A 53 1.47 9.66 -10.83
C ILE A 53 0.73 9.18 -12.07
N ASN A 54 0.47 7.88 -12.13
CA ASN A 54 -0.37 7.27 -13.15
C ASN A 54 -1.81 7.18 -12.64
N THR A 55 -2.75 7.58 -13.47
CA THR A 55 -4.19 7.58 -13.17
C THR A 55 -4.91 6.60 -14.07
N TYR A 56 -5.77 5.78 -13.45
CA TYR A 56 -6.55 4.76 -14.14
C TYR A 56 -8.01 4.78 -13.72
N GLU A 57 -8.83 4.14 -14.50
CA GLU A 57 -10.19 3.75 -14.19
C GLU A 57 -10.26 2.22 -14.13
N LEU A 58 -10.69 1.69 -12.97
CA LEU A 58 -10.83 0.26 -12.73
C LEU A 58 -12.31 -0.14 -12.73
N GLU A 59 -12.68 -1.09 -13.59
CA GLU A 59 -13.98 -1.73 -13.58
C GLU A 59 -13.92 -3.01 -12.76
N LEU A 60 -14.76 -3.12 -11.72
CA LEU A 60 -14.78 -4.29 -10.83
C LEU A 60 -15.83 -5.35 -11.24
N GLU A 61 -16.73 -5.00 -12.15
CA GLU A 61 -17.75 -5.96 -12.60
C GLU A 61 -17.12 -7.16 -13.27
N GLY A 62 -17.55 -8.36 -12.89
CA GLY A 62 -17.02 -9.60 -13.42
C GLY A 62 -15.67 -10.05 -12.83
N LEU A 63 -15.08 -9.28 -11.91
CA LEU A 63 -13.86 -9.66 -11.19
C LEU A 63 -14.18 -10.33 -9.84
N LYS A 64 -13.33 -11.26 -9.45
CA LYS A 64 -13.33 -11.84 -8.10
C LYS A 64 -12.60 -10.86 -7.16
N VAL A 65 -13.37 -10.23 -6.26
CA VAL A 65 -12.86 -9.19 -5.36
C VAL A 65 -12.93 -9.66 -3.91
N LYS A 66 -11.81 -9.61 -3.19
CA LYS A 66 -11.74 -9.73 -1.72
C LYS A 66 -11.53 -8.33 -1.12
N ARG A 67 -12.32 -8.01 -0.10
CA ARG A 67 -12.15 -6.80 0.71
C ARG A 67 -11.80 -7.17 2.13
N PHE A 68 -10.86 -6.44 2.71
CA PHE A 68 -10.49 -6.54 4.11
C PHE A 68 -10.86 -5.25 4.84
N GLU A 69 -11.35 -5.39 6.04
CA GLU A 69 -11.35 -4.34 7.05
C GLU A 69 -10.01 -4.39 7.81
N ARG A 70 -9.76 -3.42 8.69
CA ARG A 70 -8.56 -3.39 9.54
C ARG A 70 -8.78 -4.26 10.78
N ASP A 71 -8.75 -5.58 10.59
CA ASP A 71 -9.08 -6.60 11.57
C ASP A 71 -8.06 -7.75 11.58
N GLU A 72 -8.33 -8.79 12.37
CA GLU A 72 -7.47 -9.95 12.51
C GLU A 72 -7.31 -10.74 11.20
N GLU A 73 -8.35 -10.82 10.36
CA GLU A 73 -8.29 -11.51 9.06
C GLU A 73 -7.27 -10.81 8.14
N TRP A 74 -7.36 -9.47 8.05
CA TRP A 74 -6.40 -8.66 7.31
C TRP A 74 -4.99 -8.80 7.87
N PHE A 75 -4.82 -8.72 9.19
CA PHE A 75 -3.52 -8.86 9.84
C PHE A 75 -2.86 -10.18 9.50
N ARG A 76 -3.58 -11.31 9.63
CA ARG A 76 -3.06 -12.64 9.32
C ARG A 76 -2.65 -12.77 7.85
N TYR A 77 -3.45 -12.21 6.94
CA TYR A 77 -3.14 -12.24 5.52
C TYR A 77 -1.87 -11.45 5.20
N VAL A 78 -1.74 -10.21 5.69
CA VAL A 78 -0.54 -9.37 5.53
C VAL A 78 0.69 -10.07 6.11
N PHE A 79 0.57 -10.61 7.32
CA PHE A 79 1.66 -11.28 8.02
C PHE A 79 2.13 -12.55 7.28
N SER A 80 1.20 -13.34 6.75
CA SER A 80 1.49 -14.52 5.94
C SER A 80 2.28 -14.17 4.68
N ASN A 81 1.82 -13.17 3.94
CA ASN A 81 2.50 -12.70 2.73
C ASN A 81 3.91 -12.18 3.02
N ARG A 82 4.09 -11.37 4.06
CA ARG A 82 5.40 -10.85 4.46
C ARG A 82 6.40 -11.94 4.83
N ARG A 83 5.92 -13.07 5.35
CA ARG A 83 6.73 -14.26 5.64
C ARG A 83 6.95 -15.16 4.43
N SER A 84 6.50 -14.73 3.24
CA SER A 84 6.60 -15.50 2.00
C SER A 84 5.93 -16.87 2.09
N LEU A 85 4.87 -17.00 2.88
CA LEU A 85 4.01 -18.17 2.86
C LEU A 85 3.18 -18.17 1.58
N PRO A 86 2.62 -19.33 1.16
CA PRO A 86 1.75 -19.39 0.00
C PRO A 86 0.60 -18.40 0.09
N ASP A 87 0.39 -17.62 -0.96
CA ASP A 87 -0.66 -16.62 -1.02
C ASP A 87 -2.01 -17.29 -1.26
N GLU A 88 -2.85 -17.34 -0.22
CA GLU A 88 -4.17 -17.97 -0.27
C GLU A 88 -5.17 -17.29 -1.20
N LEU A 89 -4.90 -16.03 -1.57
CA LEU A 89 -5.71 -15.23 -2.51
C LEU A 89 -5.03 -15.05 -3.87
N ALA A 90 -4.08 -15.93 -4.25
CA ALA A 90 -3.38 -15.85 -5.53
C ALA A 90 -4.33 -15.88 -6.74
N ASP A 91 -5.47 -16.60 -6.63
CA ASP A 91 -6.50 -16.73 -7.67
C ASP A 91 -7.60 -15.64 -7.58
N THR A 92 -7.44 -14.66 -6.70
CA THR A 92 -8.36 -13.53 -6.59
C THR A 92 -7.92 -12.44 -7.54
N ASP A 93 -8.84 -11.85 -8.30
CA ASP A 93 -8.50 -10.83 -9.30
C ASP A 93 -8.04 -9.53 -8.65
N VAL A 94 -8.79 -9.06 -7.62
CA VAL A 94 -8.48 -7.81 -6.91
C VAL A 94 -8.60 -8.02 -5.41
N VAL A 95 -7.59 -7.60 -4.68
CA VAL A 95 -7.62 -7.53 -3.21
C VAL A 95 -7.59 -6.07 -2.80
N ILE A 96 -8.57 -5.66 -1.98
CA ILE A 96 -8.70 -4.31 -1.44
C ILE A 96 -8.58 -4.41 0.08
N GLY A 97 -7.71 -3.60 0.66
CA GLY A 97 -7.53 -3.61 2.11
C GLY A 97 -6.76 -2.39 2.61
N PRO A 98 -6.77 -2.16 3.92
CA PRO A 98 -6.01 -1.08 4.52
C PRO A 98 -4.50 -1.30 4.34
N ILE A 99 -3.77 -0.20 4.34
CA ILE A 99 -2.31 -0.26 4.39
C ILE A 99 -1.84 -0.62 5.79
N ALA A 100 -0.66 -1.22 5.85
CA ALA A 100 0.10 -1.34 7.08
C ALA A 100 1.07 -0.15 7.20
N ASN A 101 0.80 0.75 8.12
CA ASN A 101 1.52 2.02 8.25
C ASN A 101 3.00 1.86 8.64
N ASP A 102 3.38 0.73 9.23
CA ASP A 102 4.76 0.40 9.58
C ASP A 102 5.71 0.39 8.37
N THR A 103 5.19 0.13 7.17
CA THR A 103 5.97 0.17 5.93
C THR A 103 6.34 1.59 5.53
N ILE A 104 5.43 2.55 5.79
CA ILE A 104 5.65 3.96 5.47
C ILE A 104 6.64 4.59 6.43
N TYR A 105 6.56 4.24 7.72
CA TYR A 105 7.30 4.87 8.80
C TYR A 105 8.50 4.04 9.30
N ASN A 106 8.93 3.01 8.55
CA ASN A 106 10.12 2.19 8.81
C ASN A 106 10.16 1.50 10.19
N THR A 107 9.02 1.09 10.71
CA THR A 107 8.90 0.37 11.99
C THR A 107 8.80 -1.16 11.84
N LEU A 108 8.98 -1.67 10.62
CA LEU A 108 8.89 -3.08 10.24
C LEU A 108 9.70 -4.05 11.12
N GLY A 109 10.88 -3.64 11.59
CA GLY A 109 11.77 -4.50 12.36
C GLY A 109 11.19 -4.97 13.70
N ILE A 110 10.29 -4.20 14.28
CA ILE A 110 9.68 -4.50 15.58
C ILE A 110 8.69 -5.65 15.46
N MET A 111 7.88 -5.68 14.39
CA MET A 111 6.87 -6.70 14.16
C MET A 111 7.46 -8.07 13.79
N THR A 112 8.60 -8.09 13.11
CA THR A 112 9.28 -9.32 12.72
C THR A 112 10.28 -9.82 13.75
N SER A 113 10.51 -9.08 14.81
CA SER A 113 11.47 -9.40 15.88
C SER A 113 11.08 -10.60 16.73
N GLY A 114 9.80 -10.96 16.77
CA GLY A 114 9.27 -12.02 17.64
C GLY A 114 9.11 -11.61 19.11
N TYR A 115 9.31 -10.32 19.43
CA TYR A 115 9.12 -9.78 20.79
C TYR A 115 7.68 -9.40 21.10
N LEU A 116 6.82 -9.27 20.09
CA LEU A 116 5.41 -8.89 20.23
C LEU A 116 4.50 -10.08 19.98
N THR A 117 3.42 -10.14 20.73
CA THR A 117 2.27 -11.01 20.42
C THR A 117 1.53 -10.49 19.17
N ASP A 118 0.69 -11.33 18.57
CA ASP A 118 -0.11 -10.94 17.40
C ASP A 118 -1.03 -9.75 17.70
N ASP A 119 -1.64 -9.70 18.90
CA ASP A 119 -2.50 -8.60 19.36
C ASP A 119 -1.73 -7.28 19.50
N GLU A 120 -0.52 -7.33 20.07
CA GLU A 120 0.35 -6.16 20.19
C GLU A 120 0.83 -5.67 18.83
N ALA A 121 1.23 -6.58 17.95
CA ALA A 121 1.60 -6.25 16.59
C ALA A 121 0.43 -5.63 15.81
N MET A 122 -0.79 -6.13 15.97
CA MET A 122 -1.98 -5.57 15.36
C MET A 122 -2.27 -4.15 15.86
N LYS A 123 -2.13 -3.88 17.16
CA LYS A 123 -2.29 -2.52 17.72
C LYS A 123 -1.34 -1.53 17.04
N LEU A 124 -0.08 -1.91 16.87
CA LEU A 124 0.92 -1.06 16.20
C LEU A 124 0.61 -0.84 14.71
N LEU A 125 0.12 -1.85 14.00
CA LEU A 125 -0.29 -1.71 12.60
C LEU A 125 -1.51 -0.83 12.41
N CYS A 126 -2.36 -0.71 13.43
CA CYS A 126 -3.55 0.12 13.40
C CYS A 126 -3.28 1.60 13.71
N ILE A 127 -2.05 1.99 14.05
CA ILE A 127 -1.70 3.40 14.28
C ILE A 127 -1.74 4.18 12.96
N GLY A 128 -2.26 5.40 13.03
CA GLY A 128 -2.28 6.33 11.91
C GLY A 128 -3.47 6.16 10.97
N PRO A 129 -3.49 6.94 9.86
CA PRO A 129 -4.62 6.99 8.94
C PRO A 129 -4.85 5.66 8.24
N CYS A 130 -6.12 5.35 7.97
CA CYS A 130 -6.51 4.16 7.25
C CYS A 130 -6.68 4.48 5.76
N TYR A 131 -5.60 4.31 4.98
CA TYR A 131 -5.64 4.39 3.52
C TYR A 131 -5.88 3.01 2.92
N GLN A 132 -6.54 2.97 1.76
CA GLN A 132 -6.83 1.73 1.06
C GLN A 132 -5.78 1.43 0.00
N GLN A 133 -5.33 0.17 -0.05
CA GLN A 133 -4.62 -0.42 -1.17
C GLN A 133 -5.61 -1.20 -2.03
N ILE A 134 -5.47 -1.08 -3.34
CA ILE A 134 -6.24 -1.81 -4.34
C ILE A 134 -5.22 -2.53 -5.20
N THR A 135 -5.10 -3.84 -5.00
CA THR A 135 -4.06 -4.66 -5.63
C THR A 135 -4.67 -5.54 -6.70
N LEU A 136 -4.25 -5.35 -7.94
CA LEU A 136 -4.63 -6.20 -9.07
C LEU A 136 -3.66 -7.37 -9.14
N LYS A 137 -4.15 -8.61 -9.07
CA LYS A 137 -3.32 -9.82 -8.93
C LYS A 137 -3.28 -10.67 -10.19
N THR A 138 -4.27 -10.56 -11.08
CA THR A 138 -4.37 -11.37 -12.29
C THR A 138 -4.28 -10.54 -13.55
N LYS A 139 -3.92 -11.17 -14.68
CA LYS A 139 -3.97 -10.52 -16.00
C LYS A 139 -5.38 -10.02 -16.32
N LYS A 140 -6.40 -10.79 -15.95
CA LYS A 140 -7.80 -10.40 -16.10
C LYS A 140 -8.09 -9.09 -15.40
N ALA A 141 -7.62 -8.91 -14.16
CA ALA A 141 -7.78 -7.62 -13.46
C ALA A 141 -7.06 -6.48 -14.16
N ALA A 142 -5.86 -6.72 -14.71
CA ALA A 142 -5.14 -5.71 -15.47
C ALA A 142 -5.87 -5.29 -16.76
N GLU A 143 -6.58 -6.21 -17.43
CA GLU A 143 -7.41 -5.92 -18.61
C GLU A 143 -8.63 -5.05 -18.27
N HIS A 144 -9.10 -5.05 -17.01
CA HIS A 144 -10.17 -4.18 -16.50
C HIS A 144 -9.66 -2.81 -16.03
N LEU A 145 -8.34 -2.54 -16.16
CA LEU A 145 -7.72 -1.27 -15.79
C LEU A 145 -7.44 -0.43 -17.03
N LYS A 146 -8.18 0.66 -17.17
CA LYS A 146 -8.01 1.60 -18.29
C LYS A 146 -7.10 2.75 -17.87
N PHE A 147 -5.97 2.91 -18.55
CA PHE A 147 -5.10 4.08 -18.39
C PHE A 147 -5.82 5.36 -18.84
N LEU A 148 -5.81 6.39 -17.99
CA LEU A 148 -6.42 7.69 -18.29
C LEU A 148 -5.35 8.74 -18.58
N SER A 149 -4.39 8.91 -17.68
CA SER A 149 -3.36 9.93 -17.77
C SER A 149 -2.17 9.62 -16.87
N SER A 150 -1.09 10.33 -17.10
CA SER A 150 0.06 10.39 -16.20
C SER A 150 0.47 11.85 -16.00
N GLU A 151 1.04 12.14 -14.84
CA GLU A 151 1.52 13.45 -14.45
C GLU A 151 2.88 13.32 -13.80
N VAL A 152 3.85 14.13 -14.26
CA VAL A 152 5.14 14.27 -13.59
C VAL A 152 4.98 15.32 -12.51
N LEU A 153 5.32 14.99 -11.27
CA LEU A 153 5.22 15.92 -10.14
C LEU A 153 6.32 16.98 -10.23
N GLY A 154 5.92 18.24 -10.20
CA GLY A 154 6.83 19.37 -10.13
C GLY A 154 7.47 19.54 -8.75
N SER A 155 8.53 20.35 -8.67
CA SER A 155 9.25 20.62 -7.41
C SER A 155 8.35 21.15 -6.28
N ALA A 156 7.37 21.97 -6.62
CA ALA A 156 6.41 22.52 -5.65
C ALA A 156 5.50 21.42 -5.06
N ASP A 157 5.04 20.47 -5.89
CA ASP A 157 4.22 19.35 -5.43
C ASP A 157 5.05 18.39 -4.55
N LEU A 158 6.30 18.13 -4.95
CA LEU A 158 7.22 17.31 -4.18
C LEU A 158 7.50 17.93 -2.80
N GLU A 159 7.75 19.23 -2.73
CA GLU A 159 7.97 19.95 -1.46
C GLU A 159 6.72 19.92 -0.56
N LYS A 160 5.54 20.19 -1.13
CA LYS A 160 4.27 20.08 -0.40
C LYS A 160 4.08 18.68 0.18
N ASN A 161 4.31 17.65 -0.62
CA ASN A 161 4.15 16.26 -0.20
C ASN A 161 5.15 15.86 0.90
N ARG A 162 6.42 16.31 0.81
CA ARG A 162 7.42 16.08 1.88
C ARG A 162 6.95 16.65 3.22
N LYS A 163 6.44 17.88 3.23
CA LYS A 163 5.94 18.52 4.46
C LYS A 163 4.76 17.75 5.08
N ILE A 164 3.86 17.23 4.25
CA ILE A 164 2.73 16.41 4.71
C ILE A 164 3.26 15.11 5.33
N ILE A 165 4.19 14.41 4.65
CA ILE A 165 4.78 13.16 5.14
C ILE A 165 5.50 13.39 6.47
N GLU A 166 6.32 14.44 6.58
CA GLU A 166 7.03 14.77 7.82
C GLU A 166 6.07 15.04 9.00
N THR A 167 4.93 15.67 8.71
CA THR A 167 3.92 15.96 9.74
C THR A 167 3.22 14.68 10.19
N GLU A 168 2.85 13.82 9.24
CA GLU A 168 2.21 12.53 9.52
C GLU A 168 3.17 11.58 10.24
N GLU A 169 4.46 11.56 9.86
CA GLU A 169 5.49 10.75 10.51
C GLU A 169 5.67 11.15 11.97
N LYS A 170 5.74 12.44 12.28
CA LYS A 170 5.82 12.93 13.66
C LYS A 170 4.62 12.50 14.49
N ALA A 171 3.41 12.63 13.93
CA ALA A 171 2.18 12.19 14.59
C ALA A 171 2.18 10.68 14.84
N TYR A 172 2.58 9.90 13.83
CA TYR A 172 2.71 8.45 13.92
C TYR A 172 3.71 8.03 15.02
N LEU A 173 4.92 8.59 15.01
CA LEU A 173 5.95 8.25 16.00
C LEU A 173 5.53 8.61 17.43
N THR A 174 4.78 9.70 17.61
CA THR A 174 4.24 10.08 18.91
C THR A 174 3.23 9.05 19.42
N GLU A 175 2.34 8.61 18.55
CA GLU A 175 1.33 7.61 18.92
C GLU A 175 1.97 6.22 19.11
N PHE A 176 2.92 5.87 18.25
CA PHE A 176 3.71 4.64 18.37
C PHE A 176 4.42 4.54 19.73
N ALA A 177 5.06 5.63 20.18
CA ALA A 177 5.74 5.66 21.48
C ALA A 177 4.76 5.41 22.63
N LYS A 178 3.55 6.02 22.61
CA LYS A 178 2.51 5.79 23.63
C LYS A 178 2.06 4.33 23.67
N VAL A 179 1.77 3.74 22.51
CA VAL A 179 1.36 2.34 22.44
C VAL A 179 2.48 1.42 22.97
N MET A 180 3.75 1.70 22.63
CA MET A 180 4.89 0.94 23.15
C MET A 180 5.04 1.07 24.69
N GLU A 181 4.77 2.23 25.27
CA GLU A 181 4.75 2.42 26.73
C GLU A 181 3.63 1.62 27.41
N GLU A 182 2.46 1.48 26.76
CA GLU A 182 1.34 0.67 27.26
C GLU A 182 1.62 -0.84 27.19
N LEU A 183 2.50 -1.28 26.30
CA LEU A 183 2.88 -2.69 26.10
C LEU A 183 4.08 -3.11 26.98
N SER A 184 4.72 -2.17 27.68
CA SER A 184 5.91 -2.39 28.51
C SER A 184 5.51 -2.72 29.95
#